data_493fd2da10a227a21a3949ec8b0f9fa9
#
_entry.id   493fd2da10a227a21a3949ec8b0f9fa9
#
_cell.length_a   1.000
_cell.length_b   1.000
_cell.length_c   1.000
_cell.angle_alpha   90.00
_cell.angle_beta   90.00
_cell.angle_gamma   90.00
#
_symmetry.space_group_name_H-M   'P 1'
#
loop_
_entity.id
_entity.type
_entity.pdbx_description
1 polymer ?
#
loop_
_entity_poly.entity_id
_entity_poly.type
_entity_poly.pdbx_seq_one_letter_code
_entity_poly.pdbx_strand_id
1 'polypeptide(L)'
;MLDNGGSMDAHVKVCEELFSAARSEFKHLEVYYFHNFIYDGVWKEHNRRMNERIDTFDILHKYTHDYKVIFVGDATMAPYEITHAGGSVEHWNEEAGAIWMQRMLDTFEKVIWINPTPQDTWEYSTSVSLIQKLVEDRMYPLTIAGIEEGMNAVSYTHLRAHET
;
A
#
# COMPACT_ATOMS: atom_id res chain seq x y z
N MET A 1 0.90 3.89 -4.20
CA MET A 1 1.19 4.21 -2.78
C MET A 1 2.54 3.62 -2.43
N LEU A 2 3.58 4.45 -2.29
CA LEU A 2 4.95 4.03 -1.99
C LEU A 2 5.33 4.45 -0.57
N ASP A 3 5.72 3.46 0.25
CA ASP A 3 6.33 3.72 1.55
C ASP A 3 7.76 4.23 1.31
N ASN A 4 8.06 5.40 1.84
CA ASN A 4 9.39 5.98 1.81
C ASN A 4 9.96 6.26 3.20
N GLY A 5 9.50 5.53 4.22
CA GLY A 5 10.12 5.52 5.53
C GLY A 5 11.56 5.01 5.48
N GLY A 6 12.35 5.30 6.51
CA GLY A 6 13.79 5.01 6.53
C GLY A 6 14.16 3.56 6.25
N SER A 7 13.34 2.60 6.67
CA SER A 7 13.55 1.17 6.39
C SER A 7 13.45 0.82 4.91
N MET A 8 12.82 1.68 4.11
CA MET A 8 12.66 1.49 2.66
C MET A 8 13.82 2.07 1.83
N ASP A 9 14.78 2.76 2.43
CA ASP A 9 15.85 3.45 1.69
C ASP A 9 16.61 2.51 0.73
N ALA A 10 16.85 1.27 1.15
CA ALA A 10 17.52 0.27 0.31
C ALA A 10 16.68 -0.20 -0.88
N HIS A 11 15.37 0.03 -0.86
CA HIS A 11 14.42 -0.48 -1.85
C HIS A 11 13.84 0.59 -2.78
N VAL A 12 13.95 1.87 -2.43
CA VAL A 12 13.35 2.98 -3.18
C VAL A 12 13.78 2.98 -4.64
N LYS A 13 15.07 2.79 -4.90
CA LYS A 13 15.60 2.79 -6.26
C LYS A 13 15.03 1.67 -7.11
N VAL A 14 14.93 0.46 -6.57
CA VAL A 14 14.36 -0.70 -7.27
C VAL A 14 12.88 -0.46 -7.57
N CYS A 15 12.14 0.09 -6.61
CA CYS A 15 10.74 0.46 -6.79
C CYS A 15 10.57 1.47 -7.92
N GLU A 16 11.38 2.52 -7.93
CA GLU A 16 11.33 3.57 -8.96
C GLU A 16 11.64 3.00 -10.35
N GLU A 17 12.65 2.15 -10.45
CA GLU A 17 13.03 1.49 -11.71
C GLU A 17 11.92 0.57 -12.23
N LEU A 18 11.33 -0.26 -11.36
CA LEU A 18 10.25 -1.17 -11.72
C LEU A 18 9.01 -0.42 -12.19
N PHE A 19 8.58 0.59 -11.45
CA PHE A 19 7.39 1.36 -11.80
C PHE A 19 7.63 2.27 -12.99
N SER A 20 8.84 2.78 -13.19
CA SER A 20 9.20 3.51 -14.39
C SER A 20 9.13 2.61 -15.63
N ALA A 21 9.64 1.39 -15.53
CA ALA A 21 9.56 0.42 -16.62
C ALA A 21 8.10 -0.01 -16.91
N ALA A 22 7.30 -0.15 -15.85
CA ALA A 22 5.90 -0.54 -15.97
C ALA A 22 4.96 0.61 -16.38
N ARG A 23 5.44 1.85 -16.36
CA ARG A 23 4.61 3.05 -16.61
C ARG A 23 3.94 3.01 -17.98
N SER A 24 4.61 2.48 -18.99
CA SER A 24 4.05 2.33 -20.35
C SER A 24 2.88 1.33 -20.40
N GLU A 25 2.80 0.42 -19.44
CA GLU A 25 1.75 -0.59 -19.34
C GLU A 25 0.50 -0.07 -18.63
N PHE A 26 0.61 1.06 -17.93
CA PHE A 26 -0.48 1.68 -17.20
C PHE A 26 -0.95 2.94 -17.94
N LYS A 27 -2.23 2.99 -18.24
CA LYS A 27 -2.86 4.11 -18.94
C LYS A 27 -2.79 5.40 -18.12
N HIS A 28 -2.99 5.29 -16.81
CA HIS A 28 -2.93 6.39 -15.86
C HIS A 28 -2.28 5.88 -14.57
N LEU A 29 -1.03 6.25 -14.35
CA LEU A 29 -0.31 5.90 -13.12
C LEU A 29 -0.10 7.16 -12.29
N GLU A 30 -0.68 7.16 -11.10
CA GLU A 30 -0.50 8.20 -10.08
C GLU A 30 0.27 7.64 -8.90
N VAL A 31 1.28 8.37 -8.44
CA VAL A 31 2.15 7.94 -7.34
C VAL A 31 1.95 8.86 -6.14
N TYR A 32 1.74 8.27 -4.98
CA TYR A 32 1.65 8.95 -3.69
C TYR A 32 2.60 8.28 -2.70
N TYR A 33 3.13 9.06 -1.77
CA TYR A 33 4.05 8.58 -0.74
C TYR A 33 3.38 8.56 0.62
N PHE A 34 3.77 7.58 1.44
CA PHE A 34 3.34 7.45 2.83
C PHE A 34 4.52 6.97 3.69
N HIS A 35 4.34 6.98 5.01
CA HIS A 35 5.35 6.51 5.95
C HIS A 35 4.80 5.30 6.72
N ASN A 36 5.46 4.17 6.58
CA ASN A 36 5.17 2.87 7.21
C ASN A 36 3.78 2.31 6.85
N PHE A 37 2.71 3.06 7.11
CA PHE A 37 1.34 2.61 6.85
C PHE A 37 0.46 3.75 6.34
N ILE A 38 -0.76 3.42 5.94
CA ILE A 38 -1.71 4.42 5.46
C ILE A 38 -2.48 5.02 6.65
N TYR A 39 -2.52 6.35 6.68
CA TYR A 39 -3.24 7.13 7.67
C TYR A 39 -4.08 8.20 6.97
N ASP A 40 -4.36 9.29 7.66
CA ASP A 40 -5.21 10.39 7.18
C ASP A 40 -4.56 11.29 6.12
N GLY A 41 -3.28 11.11 5.83
CA GLY A 41 -2.56 11.93 4.85
C GLY A 41 -1.56 11.16 4.00
N VAL A 42 -1.39 11.63 2.77
CA VAL A 42 -0.39 11.15 1.81
C VAL A 42 0.27 12.33 1.12
N TRP A 43 1.32 12.11 0.34
CA TRP A 43 2.09 13.16 -0.31
C TRP A 43 2.39 12.80 -1.77
N LYS A 44 2.47 13.83 -2.63
CA LYS A 44 2.97 13.68 -4.00
C LYS A 44 4.49 13.71 -4.07
N GLU A 45 5.12 14.38 -3.10
CA GLU A 45 6.56 14.57 -3.06
C GLU A 45 7.21 13.65 -2.03
N HIS A 46 8.40 13.17 -2.37
CA HIS A 46 9.17 12.24 -1.56
C HIS A 46 9.51 12.78 -0.16
N ASN A 47 9.70 14.08 -0.03
CA ASN A 47 10.08 14.71 1.24
C ASN A 47 8.97 14.81 2.28
N ARG A 48 7.73 14.56 1.92
CA ARG A 48 6.55 14.52 2.79
C ARG A 48 6.45 15.74 3.72
N ARG A 49 6.53 16.94 3.14
CA ARG A 49 6.37 18.19 3.90
C ARG A 49 4.93 18.34 4.39
N MET A 50 4.77 18.75 5.67
CA MET A 50 3.43 18.86 6.27
C MET A 50 2.50 19.83 5.55
N ASN A 51 3.04 20.93 5.00
CA ASN A 51 2.25 21.89 4.21
C ASN A 51 1.86 21.38 2.81
N GLU A 52 2.41 20.28 2.38
CA GLU A 52 2.10 19.62 1.09
C GLU A 52 1.28 18.33 1.28
N ARG A 53 0.81 18.08 2.48
CA ARG A 53 0.02 16.91 2.82
C ARG A 53 -1.33 16.94 2.10
N ILE A 54 -1.69 15.81 1.51
CA ILE A 54 -2.99 15.58 0.87
C ILE A 54 -3.82 14.68 1.77
N ASP A 55 -5.06 15.07 2.02
CA ASP A 55 -5.96 14.23 2.82
C ASP A 55 -6.26 12.91 2.10
N THR A 56 -6.15 11.81 2.81
CA THR A 56 -6.45 10.49 2.26
C THR A 56 -7.91 10.41 1.80
N PHE A 57 -8.83 11.11 2.45
CA PHE A 57 -10.21 11.23 1.99
C PHE A 57 -10.32 11.81 0.57
N ASP A 58 -9.45 12.76 0.21
CA ASP A 58 -9.44 13.32 -1.14
C ASP A 58 -9.09 12.25 -2.18
N ILE A 59 -8.17 11.34 -1.84
CA ILE A 59 -7.85 10.20 -2.70
C ILE A 59 -9.06 9.27 -2.87
N LEU A 60 -9.74 8.96 -1.77
CA LEU A 60 -10.93 8.09 -1.79
C LEU A 60 -12.08 8.68 -2.62
N HIS A 61 -12.18 10.01 -2.69
CA HIS A 61 -13.23 10.70 -3.45
C HIS A 61 -12.83 11.04 -4.88
N LYS A 62 -11.53 11.21 -5.14
CA LYS A 62 -11.01 11.63 -6.45
C LYS A 62 -11.06 10.50 -7.48
N TYR A 63 -10.69 9.29 -7.07
CA TYR A 63 -10.56 8.15 -7.97
C TYR A 63 -11.80 7.25 -7.88
N THR A 64 -12.22 6.72 -9.02
CA THR A 64 -13.35 5.80 -9.09
C THR A 64 -12.97 4.41 -8.59
N HIS A 65 -13.95 3.58 -8.24
CA HIS A 65 -13.74 2.26 -7.64
C HIS A 65 -12.99 1.27 -8.55
N ASP A 66 -12.93 1.52 -9.85
CA ASP A 66 -12.22 0.68 -10.82
C ASP A 66 -10.71 0.95 -10.88
N TYR A 67 -10.22 1.99 -10.19
CA TYR A 67 -8.78 2.18 -10.00
C TYR A 67 -8.20 1.06 -9.16
N LYS A 68 -7.00 0.62 -9.54
CA LYS A 68 -6.22 -0.35 -8.76
C LYS A 68 -5.31 0.41 -7.80
N VAL A 69 -5.30 0.00 -6.55
CA VAL A 69 -4.39 0.56 -5.55
C VAL A 69 -3.31 -0.46 -5.24
N ILE A 70 -2.08 -0.08 -5.49
CA ILE A 70 -0.90 -0.88 -5.18
C ILE A 70 -0.14 -0.17 -4.07
N PHE A 71 -0.11 -0.79 -2.90
CA PHE A 71 0.76 -0.36 -1.81
C PHE A 71 2.12 -1.04 -1.99
N VAL A 72 3.19 -0.30 -1.79
CA VAL A 72 4.55 -0.84 -1.82
C VAL A 72 5.25 -0.43 -0.53
N GLY A 73 5.65 -1.40 0.25
CA GLY A 73 6.31 -1.17 1.53
C GLY A 73 6.79 -2.47 2.15
N ASP A 74 7.74 -2.36 3.07
CA ASP A 74 8.30 -3.53 3.78
C ASP A 74 7.35 -4.10 4.83
N ALA A 75 6.30 -3.37 5.17
CA ALA A 75 5.30 -3.78 6.17
C ALA A 75 5.91 -4.04 7.55
N THR A 76 7.10 -3.51 7.81
CA THR A 76 7.83 -3.70 9.07
C THR A 76 7.68 -2.47 9.96
N MET A 77 6.93 -2.62 11.04
CA MET A 77 6.64 -1.57 11.99
C MET A 77 6.16 -2.16 13.31
N ALA A 78 6.05 -1.35 14.34
CA ALA A 78 5.41 -1.78 15.57
C ALA A 78 3.91 -2.05 15.31
N PRO A 79 3.34 -3.16 15.82
CA PRO A 79 1.93 -3.47 15.56
C PRO A 79 0.95 -2.35 15.94
N TYR A 80 1.24 -1.56 16.97
CA TYR A 80 0.38 -0.44 17.37
C TYR A 80 0.28 0.66 16.30
N GLU A 81 1.25 0.77 15.41
CA GLU A 81 1.19 1.71 14.27
C GLU A 81 0.04 1.37 13.33
N ILE A 82 -0.38 0.11 13.30
CA ILE A 82 -1.49 -0.38 12.47
C ILE A 82 -2.81 -0.34 13.26
N THR A 83 -2.79 -0.78 14.51
CA THR A 83 -4.00 -1.11 15.26
C THR A 83 -4.52 0.00 16.18
N HIS A 84 -3.71 1.00 16.50
CA HIS A 84 -4.04 2.02 17.50
C HIS A 84 -4.13 3.42 16.92
N ALA A 85 -5.09 4.20 17.39
CA ALA A 85 -5.08 5.65 17.18
C ALA A 85 -3.82 6.24 17.81
N GLY A 86 -3.20 7.24 17.16
CA GLY A 86 -1.94 7.80 17.61
C GLY A 86 -0.74 6.86 17.43
N GLY A 87 -0.89 5.76 16.69
CA GLY A 87 0.17 4.78 16.49
C GLY A 87 1.29 5.25 15.57
N SER A 88 1.02 6.18 14.65
CA SER A 88 2.05 6.72 13.77
C SER A 88 3.19 7.37 14.55
N VAL A 89 4.43 7.08 14.16
CA VAL A 89 5.62 7.64 14.82
C VAL A 89 5.97 9.05 14.35
N GLU A 90 5.45 9.47 13.20
CA GLU A 90 5.76 10.80 12.64
C GLU A 90 4.78 11.90 13.07
N HIS A 91 3.53 11.55 13.29
CA HIS A 91 2.48 12.52 13.63
C HIS A 91 1.34 11.83 14.36
N TRP A 92 0.52 12.63 15.03
CA TRP A 92 -0.70 12.10 15.66
C TRP A 92 -1.73 11.74 14.59
N ASN A 93 -2.22 10.50 14.59
CA ASN A 93 -3.32 10.04 13.76
C ASN A 93 -4.55 9.77 14.65
N GLU A 94 -5.66 10.38 14.32
CA GLU A 94 -6.91 10.26 15.10
C GLU A 94 -7.52 8.87 15.02
N GLU A 95 -7.38 8.22 13.88
CA GLU A 95 -7.90 6.87 13.64
C GLU A 95 -6.76 5.90 13.33
N ALA A 96 -6.93 4.65 13.73
CA ALA A 96 -5.96 3.59 13.46
C ALA A 96 -5.74 3.39 11.96
N GLY A 97 -4.51 3.02 11.57
CA GLY A 97 -4.19 2.71 10.19
C GLY A 97 -5.06 1.59 9.61
N ALA A 98 -5.42 0.59 10.41
CA ALA A 98 -6.32 -0.48 9.99
C ALA A 98 -7.68 0.04 9.49
N ILE A 99 -8.20 1.11 10.07
CA ILE A 99 -9.45 1.76 9.62
C ILE A 99 -9.25 2.37 8.24
N TRP A 100 -8.12 3.04 8.01
CA TRP A 100 -7.80 3.62 6.70
C TRP A 100 -7.62 2.56 5.63
N MET A 101 -6.97 1.46 5.96
CA MET A 101 -6.84 0.33 5.02
C MET A 101 -8.21 -0.26 4.67
N GLN A 102 -9.10 -0.39 5.66
CA GLN A 102 -10.45 -0.88 5.40
C GLN A 102 -11.23 0.06 4.47
N ARG A 103 -11.08 1.37 4.62
CA ARG A 103 -11.68 2.36 3.71
C ARG A 103 -11.13 2.21 2.29
N MET A 104 -9.84 1.93 2.13
CA MET A 104 -9.26 1.64 0.82
C MET A 104 -9.87 0.40 0.20
N LEU A 105 -10.00 -0.68 0.97
CA LEU A 105 -10.60 -1.93 0.51
C LEU A 105 -12.09 -1.77 0.15
N ASP A 106 -12.82 -0.95 0.91
CA ASP A 106 -14.24 -0.69 0.67
C ASP A 106 -14.46 0.21 -0.56
N THR A 107 -13.52 1.09 -0.84
CA THR A 107 -13.65 2.06 -1.94
C THR A 107 -13.17 1.51 -3.28
N PHE A 108 -12.07 0.77 -3.27
CA PHE A 108 -11.44 0.25 -4.50
C PHE A 108 -11.58 -1.27 -4.57
N GLU A 109 -12.01 -1.78 -5.71
CA GLU A 109 -12.16 -3.23 -5.91
C GLU A 109 -10.83 -3.98 -5.86
N LYS A 110 -9.73 -3.30 -6.17
CA LYS A 110 -8.43 -3.92 -6.44
C LYS A 110 -7.36 -3.26 -5.59
N VAL A 111 -7.10 -3.83 -4.43
CA VAL A 111 -6.04 -3.39 -3.50
C VAL A 111 -5.08 -4.54 -3.26
N ILE A 112 -3.80 -4.32 -3.55
CA ILE A 112 -2.73 -5.29 -3.27
C ILE A 112 -1.57 -4.59 -2.54
N TRP A 113 -0.74 -5.40 -1.88
CA TRP A 113 0.49 -4.96 -1.22
C TRP A 113 1.68 -5.68 -1.84
N ILE A 114 2.67 -4.92 -2.28
CA ILE A 114 3.94 -5.45 -2.80
C ILE A 114 5.01 -5.20 -1.73
N ASN A 115 5.65 -6.28 -1.28
CA ASN A 115 6.64 -6.23 -0.21
C ASN A 115 8.04 -6.56 -0.77
N PRO A 116 9.02 -5.64 -0.62
CA PRO A 116 10.38 -5.85 -1.13
C PRO A 116 11.23 -6.79 -0.29
N THR A 117 10.80 -7.14 0.93
CA THR A 117 11.56 -8.06 1.78
C THR A 117 11.39 -9.51 1.32
N PRO A 118 12.36 -10.42 1.60
CA PRO A 118 12.25 -11.82 1.21
C PRO A 118 10.99 -12.48 1.77
N GLN A 119 10.23 -13.16 0.93
CA GLN A 119 8.93 -13.76 1.30
C GLN A 119 9.04 -14.77 2.43
N ASP A 120 10.14 -15.51 2.52
CA ASP A 120 10.39 -16.48 3.58
C ASP A 120 10.58 -15.85 4.98
N THR A 121 10.78 -14.53 5.04
CA THR A 121 10.90 -13.79 6.30
C THR A 121 9.57 -13.27 6.84
N TRP A 122 8.52 -13.24 6.03
CA TRP A 122 7.24 -12.59 6.40
C TRP A 122 6.55 -13.25 7.59
N GLU A 123 6.61 -14.56 7.71
CA GLU A 123 5.99 -15.29 8.81
C GLU A 123 6.55 -14.96 10.19
N TYR A 124 7.77 -14.41 10.25
CA TYR A 124 8.45 -14.03 11.49
C TYR A 124 8.14 -12.60 11.96
N SER A 125 7.40 -11.84 11.18
CA SER A 125 7.04 -10.46 11.50
C SER A 125 5.55 -10.33 11.83
N THR A 126 5.25 -9.85 13.03
CA THR A 126 3.87 -9.62 13.47
C THR A 126 3.18 -8.57 12.60
N SER A 127 3.86 -7.47 12.27
CA SER A 127 3.27 -6.40 11.44
C SER A 127 3.01 -6.87 10.02
N VAL A 128 3.91 -7.64 9.42
CA VAL A 128 3.70 -8.22 8.08
C VAL A 128 2.46 -9.13 8.10
N SER A 129 2.35 -10.00 9.10
CA SER A 129 1.20 -10.90 9.24
C SER A 129 -0.13 -10.14 9.42
N LEU A 130 -0.12 -9.05 10.19
CA LEU A 130 -1.29 -8.19 10.35
C LEU A 130 -1.72 -7.56 9.03
N ILE A 131 -0.76 -7.01 8.28
CA ILE A 131 -1.04 -6.37 6.99
C ILE A 131 -1.51 -7.39 5.96
N GLN A 132 -0.91 -8.59 5.94
CA GLN A 132 -1.38 -9.70 5.09
C GLN A 132 -2.86 -10.00 5.33
N LYS A 133 -3.29 -10.06 6.59
CA LYS A 133 -4.69 -10.29 6.94
C LYS A 133 -5.58 -9.13 6.49
N LEU A 134 -5.14 -7.90 6.71
CA LEU A 134 -5.91 -6.71 6.32
C LEU A 134 -6.14 -6.64 4.82
N VAL A 135 -5.14 -7.00 4.01
CA VAL A 135 -5.27 -7.01 2.54
C VAL A 135 -5.76 -8.37 2.01
N GLU A 136 -6.36 -9.19 2.85
CA GLU A 136 -6.97 -10.47 2.49
C GLU A 136 -5.99 -11.40 1.76
N ASP A 137 -4.76 -11.52 2.28
CA ASP A 137 -3.65 -12.29 1.74
C ASP A 137 -3.16 -11.85 0.35
N ARG A 138 -3.49 -10.63 -0.07
CA ARG A 138 -3.01 -10.05 -1.34
C ARG A 138 -1.68 -9.31 -1.18
N MET A 139 -0.73 -9.95 -0.51
CA MET A 139 0.65 -9.46 -0.41
C MET A 139 1.56 -10.31 -1.30
N TYR A 140 2.37 -9.66 -2.13
CA TYR A 140 3.23 -10.30 -3.13
C TYR A 140 4.65 -9.74 -3.05
N PRO A 141 5.66 -10.52 -3.42
CA PRO A 141 7.04 -10.02 -3.43
C PRO A 141 7.26 -8.98 -4.53
N LEU A 142 8.22 -8.09 -4.31
CA LEU A 142 8.63 -7.07 -5.29
C LEU A 142 9.50 -7.70 -6.36
N THR A 143 8.86 -8.45 -7.25
CA THR A 143 9.44 -9.07 -8.44
C THR A 143 8.47 -8.91 -9.59
N ILE A 144 8.92 -9.06 -10.82
CA ILE A 144 8.03 -9.04 -11.99
C ILE A 144 6.93 -10.10 -11.82
N ALA A 145 7.31 -11.31 -11.45
CA ALA A 145 6.36 -12.40 -11.23
C ALA A 145 5.36 -12.09 -10.10
N GLY A 146 5.83 -11.48 -9.00
CA GLY A 146 4.96 -11.09 -7.87
C GLY A 146 3.96 -10.01 -8.26
N ILE A 147 4.36 -9.03 -9.03
CA ILE A 147 3.47 -7.97 -9.53
C ILE A 147 2.44 -8.56 -10.48
N GLU A 148 2.84 -9.41 -11.41
CA GLU A 148 1.92 -10.10 -12.32
C GLU A 148 0.91 -10.96 -11.57
N GLU A 149 1.37 -11.74 -10.61
CA GLU A 149 0.52 -12.58 -9.76
C GLU A 149 -0.51 -11.74 -8.99
N GLY A 150 -0.05 -10.63 -8.38
CA GLY A 150 -0.93 -9.72 -7.65
C GLY A 150 -2.01 -9.11 -8.54
N MET A 151 -1.65 -8.67 -9.73
CA MET A 151 -2.60 -8.10 -10.66
C MET A 151 -3.61 -9.14 -11.17
N ASN A 152 -3.18 -10.37 -11.45
CA ASN A 152 -4.03 -11.44 -11.90
C ASN A 152 -4.96 -11.97 -10.80
N ALA A 153 -4.47 -12.10 -9.57
CA ALA A 153 -5.26 -12.55 -8.43
C ALA A 153 -6.44 -11.62 -8.15
N VAL A 154 -6.23 -10.31 -8.23
CA VAL A 154 -7.29 -9.32 -8.09
C VAL A 154 -8.33 -9.48 -9.19
N SER A 155 -7.92 -9.65 -10.44
CA SER A 155 -8.81 -9.86 -11.57
C SER A 155 -9.63 -11.16 -11.41
N TYR A 156 -8.98 -12.22 -10.94
CA TYR A 156 -9.62 -13.51 -10.68
C TYR A 156 -10.65 -13.45 -9.55
N THR A 157 -10.34 -12.78 -8.46
CA THR A 157 -11.27 -12.59 -7.33
C THR A 157 -12.54 -11.85 -7.78
N HIS A 158 -12.38 -10.84 -8.62
CA HIS A 158 -13.52 -10.09 -9.20
C HIS A 158 -14.41 -10.99 -10.03
N LEU A 159 -13.85 -11.84 -10.90
CA LEU A 159 -14.60 -12.80 -11.70
C LEU A 159 -15.36 -13.80 -10.81
N ARG A 160 -14.75 -14.33 -9.76
CA ARG A 160 -15.41 -15.23 -8.81
C ARG A 160 -16.60 -14.59 -8.10
N ALA A 161 -16.48 -13.33 -7.72
CA ALA A 161 -17.58 -12.61 -7.09
C ALA A 161 -18.81 -12.48 -8.02
N HIS A 162 -18.61 -12.43 -9.32
CA HIS A 162 -19.70 -12.39 -10.30
C HIS A 162 -20.29 -13.76 -10.63
N GLU A 163 -19.57 -14.85 -10.38
CA GLU A 163 -20.05 -16.21 -10.63
C GLU A 163 -20.92 -16.77 -9.49
N THR A 164 -20.90 -16.13 -8.34
CA THR A 164 -21.70 -16.51 -7.18
C THR A 164 -22.93 -15.65 -7.04
#